data_bbd569193ce0f9571da36ce225ed471f
#
_entry.id   bbd569193ce0f9571da36ce225ed471f
#
_cell.length_a   1.000
_cell.length_b   1.000
_cell.length_c   1.000
_cell.angle_alpha   90.00
_cell.angle_beta   90.00
_cell.angle_gamma   90.00
#
_symmetry.space_group_name_H-M   'P 1'
#
loop_
_entity.id
_entity.type
_entity.pdbx_description
1 polymer ?
#
loop_
_entity_poly.entity_id
_entity_poly.type
_entity_poly.pdbx_seq_one_letter_code
_entity_poly.pdbx_strand_id
1 'polypeptide(L)'
;MALKKEEILCHVDHTLLKQTATWQQIQKICQEGIAQKTASICIPPCYVKQAAEFVNGQVAICTVIGFPNGYQTTAVKVFETKDAIENGADEIDMVINLGWVKEGLFDEVEKEIKEIKKACGSHILKVI
;
A
#
# COMPACT_ATOMS: atom_id res chain seq x y z
N MET A 1 3.46 29.38 -12.34
CA MET A 1 3.45 28.43 -13.48
C MET A 1 2.50 27.29 -13.12
N ALA A 2 1.55 26.98 -13.98
CA ALA A 2 0.61 25.88 -13.72
C ALA A 2 1.31 24.53 -13.98
N LEU A 3 1.17 23.57 -13.06
CA LEU A 3 1.65 22.20 -13.22
C LEU A 3 0.87 21.51 -14.35
N LYS A 4 1.54 20.71 -15.14
CA LYS A 4 0.87 19.83 -16.11
C LYS A 4 0.23 18.64 -15.41
N LYS A 5 -0.82 18.09 -16.00
CA LYS A 5 -1.54 16.93 -15.46
C LYS A 5 -0.59 15.76 -15.18
N GLU A 6 0.32 15.48 -16.08
CA GLU A 6 1.28 14.39 -15.98
C GLU A 6 2.25 14.57 -14.81
N GLU A 7 2.64 15.83 -14.51
CA GLU A 7 3.49 16.17 -13.36
C GLU A 7 2.81 15.93 -12.01
N ILE A 8 1.48 15.92 -12.00
CA ILE A 8 0.68 15.60 -10.80
C ILE A 8 0.46 14.10 -10.71
N LEU A 9 0.04 13.46 -11.80
CA LEU A 9 -0.35 12.05 -11.79
C LEU A 9 0.79 11.10 -11.43
N CYS A 10 2.02 11.43 -11.78
CA CYS A 10 3.19 10.62 -11.39
C CYS A 10 3.48 10.60 -9.87
N HIS A 11 2.74 11.38 -9.09
CA HIS A 11 2.79 11.38 -7.61
C HIS A 11 1.51 10.83 -6.97
N VAL A 12 0.58 10.31 -7.76
CA VAL A 12 -0.71 9.79 -7.29
C VAL A 12 -0.67 8.28 -7.13
N ASP A 13 -1.09 7.79 -5.99
CA ASP A 13 -1.45 6.39 -5.80
C ASP A 13 -2.92 6.21 -6.21
N HIS A 14 -3.16 5.63 -7.38
CA HIS A 14 -4.51 5.42 -7.91
C HIS A 14 -5.18 4.28 -7.14
N THR A 15 -6.19 4.61 -6.34
CA THR A 15 -6.62 3.78 -5.22
C THR A 15 -8.06 3.25 -5.36
N LEU A 16 -8.24 1.96 -5.06
CA LEU A 16 -9.53 1.33 -4.84
C LEU A 16 -9.42 0.34 -3.66
N LEU A 17 -9.98 0.70 -2.50
CA LEU A 17 -9.91 -0.08 -1.26
C LEU A 17 -11.29 -0.43 -0.68
N LYS A 18 -12.35 -0.36 -1.49
CA LYS A 18 -13.69 -0.77 -1.04
C LYS A 18 -13.70 -2.25 -0.68
N GLN A 19 -14.35 -2.62 0.42
CA GLN A 19 -14.51 -4.01 0.85
C GLN A 19 -15.21 -4.88 -0.21
N THR A 20 -16.03 -4.28 -1.04
CA THR A 20 -16.79 -4.94 -2.11
C THR A 20 -16.12 -4.85 -3.48
N ALA A 21 -14.87 -4.43 -3.55
CA ALA A 21 -14.14 -4.35 -4.81
C ALA A 21 -14.04 -5.73 -5.46
N THR A 22 -14.34 -5.77 -6.75
CA THR A 22 -14.25 -6.99 -7.57
C THR A 22 -12.98 -6.97 -8.42
N TRP A 23 -12.52 -8.14 -8.88
CA TRP A 23 -11.38 -8.22 -9.79
C TRP A 23 -11.56 -7.34 -11.04
N GLN A 24 -12.75 -7.31 -11.62
CA GLN A 24 -13.03 -6.46 -12.78
C GLN A 24 -12.78 -4.97 -12.49
N GLN A 25 -13.14 -4.50 -11.30
CA GLN A 25 -12.90 -3.13 -10.88
C GLN A 25 -11.41 -2.88 -10.63
N ILE A 26 -10.70 -3.82 -10.00
CA ILE A 26 -9.24 -3.75 -9.79
C ILE A 26 -8.51 -3.72 -11.14
N GLN A 27 -8.92 -4.55 -12.09
CA GLN A 27 -8.36 -4.59 -13.44
C GLN A 27 -8.48 -3.23 -14.14
N LYS A 28 -9.61 -2.55 -13.97
CA LYS A 28 -9.81 -1.19 -14.48
C LYS A 28 -8.84 -0.19 -13.83
N ILE A 29 -8.65 -0.26 -12.51
CA ILE A 29 -7.66 0.58 -11.80
C ILE A 29 -6.25 0.34 -12.34
N CYS A 30 -5.87 -0.91 -12.58
CA CYS A 30 -4.58 -1.26 -13.19
C CYS A 30 -4.41 -0.60 -14.57
N GLN A 31 -5.40 -0.74 -15.44
CA GLN A 31 -5.38 -0.16 -16.78
C GLN A 31 -5.29 1.36 -16.76
N GLU A 32 -6.06 2.01 -15.89
CA GLU A 32 -6.02 3.46 -15.70
C GLU A 32 -4.67 3.94 -15.17
N GLY A 33 -4.11 3.25 -14.17
CA GLY A 33 -2.79 3.55 -13.60
C GLY A 33 -1.67 3.47 -14.64
N ILE A 34 -1.68 2.41 -15.46
CA ILE A 34 -0.73 2.25 -16.57
C ILE A 34 -0.89 3.39 -17.61
N ALA A 35 -2.12 3.65 -18.05
CA ALA A 35 -2.40 4.64 -19.08
C ALA A 35 -2.05 6.07 -18.65
N GLN A 36 -2.29 6.41 -17.38
CA GLN A 36 -2.04 7.74 -16.82
C GLN A 36 -0.64 7.88 -16.18
N LYS A 37 0.14 6.79 -16.14
CA LYS A 37 1.48 6.76 -15.52
C LYS A 37 1.47 7.27 -14.07
N THR A 38 0.53 6.75 -13.28
CA THR A 38 0.46 7.06 -11.84
C THR A 38 1.68 6.50 -11.10
N ALA A 39 1.99 7.04 -9.92
CA ALA A 39 3.09 6.55 -9.09
C ALA A 39 2.90 5.07 -8.72
N SER A 40 1.68 4.71 -8.35
CA SER A 40 1.27 3.33 -8.08
C SER A 40 -0.22 3.14 -8.35
N ILE A 41 -0.67 1.89 -8.25
CA ILE A 41 -2.06 1.55 -7.96
C ILE A 41 -2.11 1.01 -6.54
N CYS A 42 -3.09 1.44 -5.73
CA CYS A 42 -3.26 0.96 -4.37
C CYS A 42 -4.56 0.15 -4.24
N ILE A 43 -4.41 -1.13 -3.91
CA ILE A 43 -5.46 -2.14 -3.99
C ILE A 43 -5.51 -3.04 -2.75
N PRO A 44 -6.63 -3.74 -2.49
CA PRO A 44 -6.71 -4.67 -1.39
C PRO A 44 -5.68 -5.81 -1.50
N PRO A 45 -5.12 -6.28 -0.37
CA PRO A 45 -4.05 -7.31 -0.36
C PRO A 45 -4.40 -8.59 -1.12
N CYS A 46 -5.64 -9.02 -1.09
CA CYS A 46 -6.09 -10.25 -1.75
C CYS A 46 -5.95 -10.22 -3.29
N TYR A 47 -5.83 -9.04 -3.88
CA TYR A 47 -5.67 -8.88 -5.33
C TYR A 47 -4.23 -8.63 -5.78
N VAL A 48 -3.28 -8.46 -4.85
CA VAL A 48 -1.90 -8.09 -5.17
C VAL A 48 -1.26 -9.05 -6.16
N LYS A 49 -1.31 -10.35 -5.90
CA LYS A 49 -0.70 -11.36 -6.77
C LYS A 49 -1.26 -11.31 -8.19
N GLN A 50 -2.57 -11.29 -8.31
CA GLN A 50 -3.26 -11.25 -9.60
C GLN A 50 -2.99 -9.95 -10.35
N ALA A 51 -2.92 -8.82 -9.63
CA ALA A 51 -2.59 -7.52 -10.20
C ALA A 51 -1.12 -7.44 -10.65
N ALA A 52 -0.19 -7.99 -9.87
CA ALA A 52 1.23 -8.05 -10.23
C ALA A 52 1.44 -8.80 -11.55
N GLU A 53 0.80 -9.95 -11.71
CA GLU A 53 0.81 -10.71 -12.96
C GLU A 53 0.19 -9.90 -14.12
N PHE A 54 -0.92 -9.22 -13.87
CA PHE A 54 -1.66 -8.45 -14.87
C PHE A 54 -0.89 -7.22 -15.36
N VAL A 55 -0.31 -6.42 -14.45
CA VAL A 55 0.40 -5.19 -14.83
C VAL A 55 1.80 -5.47 -15.39
N ASN A 56 2.39 -6.61 -15.07
CA ASN A 56 3.70 -7.04 -15.57
C ASN A 56 4.78 -5.93 -15.49
N GLY A 57 4.87 -5.27 -14.34
CA GLY A 57 5.86 -4.22 -14.07
C GLY A 57 5.58 -2.85 -14.71
N GLN A 58 4.44 -2.64 -15.36
CA GLN A 58 4.12 -1.38 -16.04
C GLN A 58 3.69 -0.25 -15.09
N VAL A 59 3.30 -0.59 -13.87
CA VAL A 59 2.97 0.34 -12.79
C VAL A 59 3.30 -0.33 -11.45
N ALA A 60 3.74 0.44 -10.46
CA ALA A 60 4.00 -0.09 -9.12
C ALA A 60 2.68 -0.50 -8.43
N ILE A 61 2.75 -1.58 -7.64
CA ILE A 61 1.63 -2.05 -6.85
C ILE A 61 1.85 -1.68 -5.39
N CYS A 62 0.94 -0.86 -4.87
CA CYS A 62 0.81 -0.54 -3.46
C CYS A 62 -0.34 -1.35 -2.84
N THR A 63 -0.16 -1.77 -1.60
CA THR A 63 -1.24 -2.33 -0.82
C THR A 63 -1.16 -1.89 0.63
N VAL A 64 -2.20 -2.19 1.39
CA VAL A 64 -2.36 -1.76 2.78
C VAL A 64 -2.15 -2.92 3.75
N ILE A 65 -1.63 -2.63 4.92
CA ILE A 65 -1.53 -3.56 6.04
C ILE A 65 -2.04 -2.92 7.33
N GLY A 66 -2.58 -3.73 8.24
CA GLY A 66 -3.26 -3.21 9.42
C GLY A 66 -4.46 -2.31 9.09
N PHE A 67 -5.04 -2.48 7.94
CA PHE A 67 -6.04 -1.56 7.37
C PHE A 67 -7.48 -2.07 7.62
N PRO A 68 -8.45 -1.19 7.89
CA PRO A 68 -8.29 0.28 7.99
C PRO A 68 -7.98 0.78 9.41
N ASN A 69 -7.98 -0.08 10.43
CA ASN A 69 -8.06 0.35 11.82
C ASN A 69 -6.69 0.63 12.49
N GLY A 70 -5.62 -0.01 12.04
CA GLY A 70 -4.27 0.17 12.58
C GLY A 70 -4.00 -0.48 13.94
N TYR A 71 -4.98 -1.15 14.55
CA TYR A 71 -4.89 -1.74 15.91
C TYR A 71 -4.55 -3.24 15.94
N GLN A 72 -4.22 -3.83 14.81
CA GLN A 72 -3.67 -5.18 14.77
C GLN A 72 -2.32 -5.21 15.50
N THR A 73 -1.96 -6.36 16.05
CA THR A 73 -0.65 -6.51 16.68
C THR A 73 0.47 -6.33 15.67
N THR A 74 1.62 -5.87 16.13
CA THR A 74 2.81 -5.70 15.27
C THR A 74 3.17 -6.98 14.54
N ALA A 75 3.09 -8.14 15.20
CA ALA A 75 3.37 -9.44 14.58
C ALA A 75 2.44 -9.72 13.38
N VAL A 76 1.15 -9.40 13.48
CA VAL A 76 0.19 -9.54 12.38
C VAL A 76 0.53 -8.60 11.23
N LYS A 77 0.81 -7.33 11.53
CA LYS A 77 1.21 -6.34 10.51
C LYS A 77 2.50 -6.75 9.78
N VAL A 78 3.47 -7.30 10.51
CA VAL A 78 4.72 -7.84 9.92
C VAL A 78 4.43 -9.04 9.00
N PHE A 79 3.53 -9.92 9.39
CA PHE A 79 3.10 -11.05 8.56
C PHE A 79 2.42 -10.57 7.28
N GLU A 80 1.45 -9.66 7.39
CA GLU A 80 0.77 -9.06 6.23
C GLU A 80 1.77 -8.41 5.26
N THR A 81 2.77 -7.70 5.80
CA THR A 81 3.82 -7.06 5.00
C THR A 81 4.61 -8.07 4.18
N LYS A 82 5.07 -9.14 4.80
CA LYS A 82 5.82 -10.21 4.12
C LYS A 82 4.98 -10.89 3.06
N ASP A 83 3.73 -11.24 3.38
CA ASP A 83 2.81 -11.86 2.45
C ASP A 83 2.53 -10.96 1.24
N ALA A 84 2.29 -9.67 1.46
CA ALA A 84 2.05 -8.71 0.39
C ALA A 84 3.25 -8.59 -0.56
N ILE A 85 4.47 -8.51 -0.02
CA ILE A 85 5.70 -8.42 -0.80
C ILE A 85 5.93 -9.71 -1.60
N GLU A 86 5.75 -10.88 -0.98
CA GLU A 86 5.88 -12.17 -1.65
C GLU A 86 4.87 -12.31 -2.81
N ASN A 87 3.70 -11.71 -2.67
CA ASN A 87 2.68 -11.65 -3.72
C ASN A 87 2.94 -10.59 -4.80
N GLY A 88 3.96 -9.75 -4.65
CA GLY A 88 4.39 -8.80 -5.68
C GLY A 88 4.05 -7.34 -5.42
N ALA A 89 3.78 -6.95 -4.16
CA ALA A 89 3.66 -5.54 -3.81
C ALA A 89 5.03 -4.83 -3.86
N ASP A 90 5.07 -3.66 -4.46
CA ASP A 90 6.24 -2.79 -4.52
C ASP A 90 6.27 -1.79 -3.35
N GLU A 91 5.10 -1.41 -2.86
CA GLU A 91 4.91 -0.43 -1.81
C GLU A 91 3.89 -0.92 -0.79
N ILE A 92 4.14 -0.61 0.47
CA ILE A 92 3.28 -0.98 1.61
C ILE A 92 2.83 0.27 2.34
N ASP A 93 1.52 0.44 2.49
CA ASP A 93 0.89 1.47 3.33
C ASP A 93 0.46 0.84 4.65
N MET A 94 1.16 1.16 5.73
CA MET A 94 0.78 0.70 7.06
C MET A 94 -0.09 1.72 7.78
N VAL A 95 -1.19 1.27 8.36
CA VAL A 95 -1.97 2.11 9.26
C VAL A 95 -1.31 2.17 10.62
N ILE A 96 -1.02 3.38 11.08
CA ILE A 96 -0.45 3.63 12.40
C ILE A 96 -1.42 3.21 13.51
N ASN A 97 -0.91 2.78 14.66
CA ASN A 97 -1.77 2.51 15.81
C ASN A 97 -2.24 3.84 16.43
N LEU A 98 -3.45 4.24 16.11
CA LEU A 98 -4.04 5.51 16.54
C LEU A 98 -4.21 5.60 18.06
N GLY A 99 -4.51 4.49 18.71
CA GLY A 99 -4.61 4.42 20.17
C GLY A 99 -3.28 4.77 20.84
N TRP A 100 -2.19 4.18 20.37
CA TRP A 100 -0.85 4.49 20.88
C TRP A 100 -0.45 5.94 20.67
N VAL A 101 -0.76 6.49 19.47
CA VAL A 101 -0.51 7.92 19.20
C VAL A 101 -1.29 8.81 20.18
N LYS A 102 -2.56 8.51 20.40
CA LYS A 102 -3.42 9.25 21.32
C LYS A 102 -2.94 9.18 22.78
N GLU A 103 -2.38 8.04 23.17
CA GLU A 103 -1.79 7.84 24.50
C GLU A 103 -0.37 8.42 24.65
N GLY A 104 0.24 8.88 23.56
CA GLY A 104 1.61 9.39 23.55
C GLY A 104 2.68 8.29 23.60
N LEU A 105 2.34 7.05 23.25
CA LEU A 105 3.25 5.90 23.24
C LEU A 105 4.11 5.88 21.97
N PHE A 106 4.84 6.97 21.73
CA PHE A 106 5.60 7.17 20.48
C PHE A 106 6.74 6.18 20.31
N ASP A 107 7.34 5.70 21.41
CA ASP A 107 8.39 4.68 21.36
C ASP A 107 7.85 3.36 20.81
N GLU A 108 6.63 2.96 21.18
CA GLU A 108 5.96 1.77 20.65
C GLU A 108 5.60 1.95 19.17
N VAL A 109 5.13 3.14 18.79
CA VAL A 109 4.85 3.48 17.38
C VAL A 109 6.13 3.40 16.54
N GLU A 110 7.22 3.99 16.99
CA GLU A 110 8.51 3.94 16.31
C GLU A 110 9.03 2.52 16.15
N LYS A 111 8.93 1.72 17.21
CA LYS A 111 9.32 0.32 17.22
C LYS A 111 8.52 -0.49 16.19
N GLU A 112 7.20 -0.34 16.14
CA GLU A 112 6.34 -1.00 15.16
C GLU A 112 6.75 -0.61 13.73
N ILE A 113 6.95 0.68 13.45
CA ILE A 113 7.40 1.16 12.13
C ILE A 113 8.74 0.52 11.74
N LYS A 114 9.69 0.45 12.67
CA LYS A 114 11.01 -0.18 12.42
C LYS A 114 10.87 -1.67 12.10
N GLU A 115 10.04 -2.40 12.82
CA GLU A 115 9.81 -3.83 12.57
C GLU A 115 9.16 -4.06 11.21
N ILE A 116 8.16 -3.26 10.87
CA ILE A 116 7.49 -3.35 9.57
C ILE A 116 8.44 -2.94 8.44
N LYS A 117 9.23 -1.86 8.61
CA LYS A 117 10.24 -1.47 7.62
C LYS A 117 11.29 -2.56 7.41
N LYS A 118 11.71 -3.23 8.46
CA LYS A 118 12.60 -4.38 8.36
C LYS A 118 11.98 -5.51 7.52
N ALA A 119 10.70 -5.77 7.69
CA ALA A 119 9.96 -6.74 6.88
C ALA A 119 9.81 -6.31 5.41
N CYS A 120 9.70 -5.00 5.15
CA CYS A 120 9.66 -4.44 3.79
C CYS A 120 10.99 -4.59 3.04
N GLY A 121 12.12 -4.67 3.74
CA GLY A 121 13.44 -4.67 3.09
C GLY A 121 13.67 -3.41 2.25
N SER A 122 13.97 -3.60 0.98
CA SER A 122 14.21 -2.51 0.03
C SER A 122 12.94 -1.85 -0.51
N HIS A 123 11.76 -2.43 -0.26
CA HIS A 123 10.48 -1.89 -0.72
C HIS A 123 10.10 -0.61 0.05
N ILE A 124 9.23 0.18 -0.55
CA ILE A 124 8.75 1.44 0.06
C ILE A 124 7.74 1.11 1.16
N LEU A 125 7.92 1.74 2.31
CA LEU A 125 6.94 1.79 3.38
C LEU A 125 6.42 3.21 3.53
N LYS A 126 5.10 3.37 3.50
CA LYS A 126 4.43 4.64 3.84
C LYS A 126 3.59 4.42 5.10
N VAL A 127 3.69 5.34 6.03
CA VAL A 127 2.92 5.33 7.28
C VAL A 127 1.73 6.26 7.14
N ILE A 128 0.54 5.70 7.30
CA ILE A 128 -0.72 6.43 7.16
C ILE A 128 -1.56 6.38 8.45
#